data_2013e9a954c012afefdaba43d6b62d80
#
_entry.id   2013e9a954c012afefdaba43d6b62d80
#
_cell.length_a   1.000
_cell.length_b   1.000
_cell.length_c   1.000
_cell.angle_alpha   90.00
_cell.angle_beta   90.00
_cell.angle_gamma   90.00
#
_symmetry.space_group_name_H-M   'P 1'
#
loop_
_entity.id
_entity.type
_entity.pdbx_description
1 polymer ?
#
loop_
_entity_poly.entity_id
_entity_poly.type
_entity_poly.pdbx_seq_one_letter_code
_entity_poly.pdbx_strand_id
1 'polypeptide(L)'
;MTDAGTVNGENENKQEGMIFEILKKTAESGAAARLGRLRLPRRTPIDTPNYIATSSRGVIPHITPDNLAKHARFGAAYLALEDFIEKKNPAVLSIPSPDKRPLHTFTCLPESIATVLATRRNPAIKTPVGNGAKFVAIFTSTGFANITTEEYASTVEKLRPDIAIGPADLFHTSSMPPSKKLVRMAERTEEWTDVFLSPKRQQAFREAGVSVFAPVLAVPYQIQWEHLSHLANDVVDSISGLAVYNVDLIPDIEDNYAPLVPLPRLSLHIPDTPLAILRQISLGVDVCSVPFLNTVSDSGVALTFTFPPKAGSGIQPLGTDMWLPEHETAVAPLMEGCGCYACTTHHRAFVHHLLNAKEMLGWTLLQIHNHQVVSDFFAGVRATLRDGGGDGFEALSEEFAKTYEPELPLGTGTRPRARGYHFKGEANPSRINPPAWERFSGDEADAASDAGAVARRADAEGTETPVLPDVGSLKLQEKGFAEVAADEAKPAQ
;
A
#
# COMPACT_ATOMS: atom_id res chain seq x y z
N MET A 1 6.45 50.96 45.42
CA MET A 1 6.16 49.62 45.94
C MET A 1 4.90 49.14 45.26
N THR A 2 5.05 48.45 44.18
CA THR A 2 3.98 47.72 43.48
C THR A 2 4.60 46.45 42.97
N ASP A 3 4.12 45.38 43.54
CA ASP A 3 4.54 43.99 43.39
C ASP A 3 4.14 43.51 41.96
N ALA A 4 5.10 43.08 41.17
CA ALA A 4 4.89 42.52 39.86
C ALA A 4 4.83 40.97 40.04
N GLY A 5 3.62 40.44 40.12
CA GLY A 5 3.39 39.00 40.13
C GLY A 5 3.88 38.33 38.85
N THR A 6 4.87 37.47 39.00
CA THR A 6 5.38 36.57 37.97
C THR A 6 4.31 35.51 37.71
N VAL A 7 3.67 35.58 36.55
CA VAL A 7 2.81 34.51 36.04
C VAL A 7 3.71 33.42 35.46
N ASN A 8 3.90 32.36 36.20
CA ASN A 8 4.46 31.11 35.75
C ASN A 8 3.51 30.50 34.71
N GLY A 9 3.82 30.68 33.45
CA GLY A 9 3.21 29.94 32.36
C GLY A 9 3.91 28.61 32.19
N GLU A 10 3.61 27.64 33.02
CA GLU A 10 3.86 26.23 32.73
C GLU A 10 2.85 25.79 31.68
N ASN A 11 3.19 26.01 30.41
CA ASN A 11 2.55 25.34 29.29
C ASN A 11 2.97 23.87 29.35
N GLU A 12 2.22 23.07 30.08
CA GLU A 12 2.22 21.62 29.93
C GLU A 12 1.87 21.31 28.48
N ASN A 13 2.88 21.01 27.70
CA ASN A 13 2.79 20.46 26.34
C ASN A 13 2.23 19.03 26.47
N LYS A 14 0.93 18.90 26.78
CA LYS A 14 0.21 17.64 26.63
C LYS A 14 0.33 17.28 25.16
N GLN A 15 1.10 16.25 24.87
CA GLN A 15 1.22 15.67 23.55
C GLN A 15 -0.17 15.14 23.20
N GLU A 16 -0.95 15.95 22.46
CA GLU A 16 -2.27 15.57 22.00
C GLU A 16 -2.12 14.31 21.15
N GLY A 17 -2.84 13.25 21.50
CA GLY A 17 -2.92 12.02 20.70
C GLY A 17 -3.62 12.26 19.37
N MET A 18 -3.77 11.20 18.57
CA MET A 18 -4.61 11.24 17.37
C MET A 18 -6.07 11.54 17.76
N ILE A 19 -6.71 12.42 16.97
CA ILE A 19 -8.14 12.76 17.13
C ILE A 19 -8.84 12.45 15.82
N PHE A 20 -9.93 11.70 15.89
CA PHE A 20 -10.84 11.50 14.77
C PHE A 20 -12.21 12.09 15.10
N GLU A 21 -12.72 12.93 14.23
CA GLU A 21 -14.00 13.61 14.36
C GLU A 21 -14.90 13.24 13.20
N ILE A 22 -16.06 12.65 13.49
CA ILE A 22 -17.10 12.40 12.49
C ILE A 22 -17.91 13.68 12.36
N LEU A 23 -17.85 14.33 11.20
CA LEU A 23 -18.53 15.59 10.92
C LEU A 23 -19.98 15.36 10.45
N LYS A 24 -20.19 14.27 9.69
CA LYS A 24 -21.51 13.89 9.16
C LYS A 24 -21.54 12.40 8.88
N LYS A 25 -22.63 11.73 9.19
CA LYS A 25 -22.93 10.35 8.80
C LYS A 25 -24.17 10.37 7.90
N THR A 26 -24.20 9.54 6.87
CA THR A 26 -25.29 9.55 5.87
C THR A 26 -26.54 8.83 6.36
N ALA A 27 -26.41 7.94 7.36
CA ALA A 27 -27.54 7.33 8.05
C ALA A 27 -27.30 7.36 9.58
N GLU A 28 -28.37 7.40 10.36
CA GLU A 28 -28.30 7.43 11.82
C GLU A 28 -27.94 6.08 12.43
N SER A 29 -28.30 4.98 11.75
CA SER A 29 -28.03 3.61 12.19
C SER A 29 -27.45 2.78 11.05
N GLY A 30 -26.69 1.73 11.41
CA GLY A 30 -26.07 0.81 10.48
C GLY A 30 -24.83 1.36 9.76
N ALA A 31 -24.30 0.55 8.87
CA ALA A 31 -23.16 0.93 8.05
C ALA A 31 -23.55 2.01 7.05
N ALA A 32 -22.82 3.12 7.05
CA ALA A 32 -23.13 4.27 6.19
C ALA A 32 -21.86 5.08 5.90
N ALA A 33 -21.85 5.74 4.74
CA ALA A 33 -20.78 6.66 4.40
C ALA A 33 -20.70 7.80 5.44
N ARG A 34 -19.48 8.20 5.78
CA ARG A 34 -19.26 9.24 6.78
C ARG A 34 -18.19 10.24 6.34
N LEU A 35 -18.46 11.50 6.61
CA LEU A 35 -17.52 12.60 6.44
C LEU A 35 -16.84 12.83 7.79
N GLY A 36 -15.53 12.87 7.81
CA GLY A 36 -14.77 13.05 9.03
C GLY A 36 -13.47 13.81 8.83
N ARG A 37 -12.74 13.96 9.93
CA ARG A 37 -11.42 14.58 9.94
C ARG A 37 -10.50 13.85 10.91
N LEU A 38 -9.38 13.37 10.39
CA LEU A 38 -8.33 12.72 11.14
C LEU A 38 -7.20 13.72 11.39
N ARG A 39 -6.89 13.98 12.65
CA ARG A 39 -5.78 14.83 13.07
C ARG A 39 -4.71 13.98 13.75
N LEU A 40 -3.52 14.03 13.19
CA LEU A 40 -2.33 13.40 13.76
C LEU A 40 -1.38 14.49 14.28
N PRO A 41 -0.70 14.27 15.40
CA PRO A 41 0.25 15.24 15.94
C PRO A 41 1.28 15.66 14.88
N ARG A 42 1.45 16.96 14.71
CA ARG A 42 2.43 17.56 13.77
C ARG A 42 2.19 17.26 12.28
N ARG A 43 1.02 16.71 11.90
CA ARG A 43 0.67 16.41 10.50
C ARG A 43 -0.45 17.31 10.03
N THR A 44 -0.53 17.47 8.73
CA THR A 44 -1.70 18.12 8.12
C THR A 44 -2.94 17.26 8.38
N PRO A 45 -4.06 17.85 8.85
CA PRO A 45 -5.31 17.12 9.02
C PRO A 45 -5.74 16.45 7.71
N ILE A 46 -6.24 15.22 7.82
CA ILE A 46 -6.73 14.44 6.70
C ILE A 46 -8.27 14.44 6.75
N ASP A 47 -8.90 15.11 5.79
CA ASP A 47 -10.34 15.03 5.62
C ASP A 47 -10.71 13.68 5.00
N THR A 48 -11.69 13.00 5.57
CA THR A 48 -12.15 11.67 5.12
C THR A 48 -13.55 11.74 4.50
N PRO A 49 -13.91 10.86 3.56
CA PRO A 49 -13.12 9.77 2.99
C PRO A 49 -11.87 10.25 2.25
N ASN A 50 -10.79 9.47 2.34
CA ASN A 50 -9.52 9.75 1.66
C ASN A 50 -8.77 8.44 1.37
N TYR A 51 -7.57 8.55 0.78
CA TYR A 51 -6.72 7.40 0.54
C TYR A 51 -5.31 7.59 1.13
N ILE A 52 -4.63 6.46 1.30
CA ILE A 52 -3.20 6.41 1.59
C ILE A 52 -2.43 5.93 0.36
N ALA A 53 -1.31 6.58 0.08
CA ALA A 53 -0.43 6.17 -1.00
C ALA A 53 0.37 4.93 -0.59
N THR A 54 0.40 3.90 -1.42
CA THR A 54 1.20 2.69 -1.17
C THR A 54 2.64 2.92 -1.58
N SER A 55 3.56 2.76 -0.64
CA SER A 55 4.99 2.88 -0.91
C SER A 55 5.61 1.55 -1.32
N SER A 56 6.77 1.64 -1.96
CA SER A 56 7.70 0.54 -2.17
C SER A 56 9.03 0.92 -1.53
N ARG A 57 9.45 0.18 -0.50
CA ARG A 57 10.68 0.46 0.27
C ARG A 57 10.75 1.88 0.84
N GLY A 58 9.62 2.43 1.25
CA GLY A 58 9.52 3.77 1.81
C GLY A 58 9.46 4.91 0.79
N VAL A 59 9.42 4.59 -0.49
CA VAL A 59 9.32 5.58 -1.59
C VAL A 59 7.97 5.43 -2.28
N ILE A 60 7.30 6.52 -2.58
CA ILE A 60 6.18 6.48 -3.51
C ILE A 60 6.74 6.23 -4.91
N PRO A 61 6.31 5.17 -5.61
CA PRO A 61 6.87 4.80 -6.91
C PRO A 61 6.96 5.98 -7.87
N HIS A 62 8.06 6.09 -8.59
CA HIS A 62 8.32 7.08 -9.64
C HIS A 62 8.33 8.56 -9.20
N ILE A 63 8.08 8.88 -7.93
CA ILE A 63 8.06 10.28 -7.45
C ILE A 63 9.23 10.52 -6.47
N THR A 64 10.04 11.53 -6.75
CA THR A 64 11.09 11.99 -5.83
C THR A 64 10.50 12.78 -4.66
N PRO A 65 11.15 12.85 -3.49
CA PRO A 65 10.63 13.57 -2.32
C PRO A 65 10.29 15.04 -2.58
N ASP A 66 11.05 15.73 -3.42
CA ASP A 66 10.78 17.12 -3.80
C ASP A 66 9.53 17.25 -4.70
N ASN A 67 9.34 16.36 -5.65
CA ASN A 67 8.12 16.29 -6.46
C ASN A 67 6.92 15.86 -5.61
N LEU A 68 7.14 14.97 -4.65
CA LEU A 68 6.11 14.59 -3.69
C LEU A 68 5.65 15.80 -2.87
N ALA A 69 6.59 16.58 -2.33
CA ALA A 69 6.28 17.80 -1.57
C ALA A 69 5.51 18.84 -2.38
N LYS A 70 5.79 18.97 -3.69
CA LYS A 70 5.15 19.97 -4.58
C LYS A 70 3.81 19.53 -5.14
N HIS A 71 3.66 18.24 -5.46
CA HIS A 71 2.57 17.74 -6.30
C HIS A 71 1.66 16.71 -5.60
N ALA A 72 2.07 16.14 -4.44
CA ALA A 72 1.22 15.20 -3.72
C ALA A 72 0.04 15.91 -3.02
N ARG A 73 -1.13 15.29 -3.11
CA ARG A 73 -2.38 15.77 -2.49
C ARG A 73 -2.95 14.78 -1.46
N PHE A 74 -2.20 13.72 -1.11
CA PHE A 74 -2.58 12.77 -0.08
C PHE A 74 -1.86 13.07 1.24
N GLY A 75 -2.50 12.69 2.36
CA GLY A 75 -2.01 13.02 3.70
C GLY A 75 -1.22 11.92 4.39
N ALA A 76 -1.20 10.69 3.85
CA ALA A 76 -0.52 9.55 4.48
C ALA A 76 0.06 8.57 3.45
N ALA A 77 1.13 7.88 3.86
CA ALA A 77 1.80 6.84 3.09
C ALA A 77 1.85 5.52 3.89
N TYR A 78 1.47 4.41 3.24
CA TYR A 78 1.58 3.06 3.78
C TYR A 78 3.00 2.52 3.58
N LEU A 79 3.60 2.04 4.65
CA LEU A 79 4.96 1.54 4.72
C LEU A 79 4.93 0.10 5.28
N ALA A 80 5.66 -0.80 4.65
CA ALA A 80 5.78 -2.17 5.11
C ALA A 80 7.12 -2.38 5.83
N LEU A 81 7.10 -2.90 7.05
CA LEU A 81 8.34 -3.14 7.80
C LEU A 81 9.26 -4.13 7.08
N GLU A 82 8.70 -5.13 6.39
CA GLU A 82 9.47 -6.11 5.60
C GLU A 82 10.35 -5.48 4.52
N ASP A 83 10.11 -4.22 4.14
CA ASP A 83 10.92 -3.46 3.20
C ASP A 83 12.24 -2.93 3.79
N PHE A 84 12.37 -2.92 5.12
CA PHE A 84 13.47 -2.25 5.82
C PHE A 84 14.35 -3.18 6.64
N ILE A 85 13.88 -4.41 6.94
CA ILE A 85 14.52 -5.34 7.88
C ILE A 85 15.19 -6.54 7.19
N GLU A 86 15.71 -6.34 6.02
CA GLU A 86 16.40 -7.37 5.23
C GLU A 86 17.74 -7.86 5.82
N LYS A 87 18.33 -7.09 6.75
CA LYS A 87 19.62 -7.38 7.41
C LYS A 87 19.43 -7.46 8.91
N LYS A 88 20.33 -8.19 9.57
CA LYS A 88 20.33 -8.34 11.04
C LYS A 88 20.36 -6.99 11.78
N ASN A 89 21.09 -6.01 11.23
CA ASN A 89 21.14 -4.63 11.74
C ASN A 89 20.64 -3.69 10.64
N PRO A 90 19.32 -3.45 10.59
CA PRO A 90 18.72 -2.57 9.57
C PRO A 90 19.18 -1.12 9.74
N ALA A 91 19.56 -0.49 8.64
CA ALA A 91 20.04 0.90 8.66
C ALA A 91 18.98 1.88 9.22
N VAL A 92 17.70 1.62 8.96
CA VAL A 92 16.58 2.43 9.46
C VAL A 92 16.53 2.51 11.00
N LEU A 93 17.02 1.50 11.71
CA LEU A 93 17.09 1.48 13.19
C LEU A 93 18.33 2.17 13.76
N SER A 94 19.29 2.52 12.92
CA SER A 94 20.60 3.08 13.34
C SER A 94 20.81 4.49 12.82
N ILE A 95 19.88 5.04 12.01
CA ILE A 95 20.02 6.38 11.46
C ILE A 95 19.93 7.44 12.56
N PRO A 96 20.80 8.46 12.56
CA PRO A 96 20.62 9.63 13.40
C PRO A 96 19.31 10.34 13.04
N SER A 97 18.44 10.55 14.02
CA SER A 97 17.17 11.25 13.85
C SER A 97 17.07 12.35 14.90
N PRO A 98 17.35 13.61 14.54
CA PRO A 98 17.30 14.73 15.48
C PRO A 98 15.90 14.96 16.08
N ASP A 99 14.87 14.72 15.28
CA ASP A 99 13.45 14.82 15.64
C ASP A 99 12.89 13.57 16.33
N LYS A 100 13.74 12.56 16.55
CA LYS A 100 13.38 11.25 17.12
C LYS A 100 12.31 10.48 16.33
N ARG A 101 12.26 10.65 15.01
CA ARG A 101 11.35 9.97 14.07
C ARG A 101 12.15 9.23 12.98
N PRO A 102 12.86 8.14 13.30
CA PRO A 102 13.80 7.50 12.38
C PRO A 102 13.16 7.05 11.06
N LEU A 103 11.92 6.52 11.11
CA LEU A 103 11.25 6.06 9.89
C LEU A 103 11.01 7.21 8.92
N HIS A 104 10.51 8.33 9.40
CA HIS A 104 10.23 9.51 8.58
C HIS A 104 11.53 10.13 8.04
N THR A 105 12.56 10.24 8.88
CA THR A 105 13.89 10.72 8.48
C THR A 105 14.50 9.81 7.41
N PHE A 106 14.40 8.48 7.60
CA PHE A 106 14.99 7.50 6.67
C PHE A 106 14.33 7.52 5.29
N THR A 107 13.00 7.66 5.25
CA THR A 107 12.22 7.66 4.00
C THR A 107 12.22 8.99 3.29
N CYS A 108 12.73 10.05 3.91
CA CYS A 108 12.71 11.42 3.38
C CYS A 108 11.32 11.89 2.94
N LEU A 109 10.26 11.35 3.54
CA LEU A 109 8.90 11.81 3.26
C LEU A 109 8.72 13.26 3.71
N PRO A 110 7.94 14.08 2.98
CA PRO A 110 7.57 15.42 3.44
C PRO A 110 6.89 15.37 4.82
N GLU A 111 7.19 16.31 5.69
CA GLU A 111 6.66 16.34 7.06
C GLU A 111 5.13 16.36 7.13
N SER A 112 4.47 16.89 6.10
CA SER A 112 3.01 16.91 6.00
C SER A 112 2.39 15.52 5.85
N ILE A 113 3.14 14.54 5.33
CA ILE A 113 2.66 13.18 5.06
C ILE A 113 2.86 12.29 6.27
N ALA A 114 1.78 11.71 6.77
CA ALA A 114 1.81 10.77 7.88
C ALA A 114 2.33 9.40 7.42
N THR A 115 3.03 8.71 8.32
CA THR A 115 3.53 7.35 8.09
C THR A 115 2.62 6.32 8.73
N VAL A 116 2.13 5.36 7.94
CA VAL A 116 1.33 4.22 8.39
C VAL A 116 2.19 2.97 8.23
N LEU A 117 2.61 2.35 9.34
CA LEU A 117 3.49 1.18 9.34
C LEU A 117 2.72 -0.10 9.62
N ALA A 118 2.91 -1.11 8.79
CA ALA A 118 2.45 -2.48 9.01
C ALA A 118 3.60 -3.47 8.90
N THR A 119 3.38 -4.72 9.29
CA THR A 119 4.38 -5.79 9.15
C THR A 119 4.69 -6.12 7.71
N ARG A 120 3.66 -6.12 6.84
CA ARG A 120 3.71 -6.59 5.46
C ARG A 120 3.20 -5.55 4.47
N ARG A 121 3.55 -5.73 3.20
CA ARG A 121 3.00 -4.95 2.07
C ARG A 121 1.51 -5.17 1.91
N ASN A 122 0.86 -4.21 1.30
CA ASN A 122 -0.51 -4.32 0.81
C ASN A 122 -0.54 -3.92 -0.69
N PRO A 123 -0.75 -4.88 -1.63
CA PRO A 123 -0.97 -6.32 -1.43
C PRO A 123 0.26 -7.06 -0.90
N ALA A 124 0.03 -8.11 -0.12
CA ALA A 124 1.09 -8.90 0.46
C ALA A 124 1.60 -9.97 -0.50
N ILE A 125 2.92 -10.20 -0.50
CA ILE A 125 3.52 -11.30 -1.28
C ILE A 125 3.28 -12.61 -0.53
N LYS A 126 2.80 -13.63 -1.23
CA LYS A 126 2.57 -14.96 -0.66
C LYS A 126 3.89 -15.58 -0.18
N THR A 127 3.93 -16.01 1.08
CA THR A 127 5.05 -16.73 1.66
C THR A 127 4.84 -18.24 1.51
N PRO A 128 5.89 -19.03 1.28
CA PRO A 128 5.78 -20.50 1.15
C PRO A 128 5.39 -21.16 2.47
N VAL A 129 5.77 -20.56 3.59
CA VAL A 129 5.41 -21.01 4.94
C VAL A 129 4.42 -20.00 5.52
N GLY A 130 3.33 -20.49 6.10
CA GLY A 130 2.35 -19.63 6.78
C GLY A 130 2.90 -19.06 8.09
N ASN A 131 2.11 -18.18 8.70
CA ASN A 131 2.42 -17.61 10.00
C ASN A 131 2.51 -18.70 11.10
N GLY A 132 3.41 -18.51 12.06
CA GLY A 132 3.55 -19.38 13.23
C GLY A 132 2.74 -18.88 14.42
N ALA A 133 2.84 -19.55 15.58
CA ALA A 133 2.13 -19.12 16.77
C ALA A 133 2.58 -17.75 17.29
N LYS A 134 3.86 -17.41 17.13
CA LYS A 134 4.46 -16.19 17.69
C LYS A 134 5.11 -15.29 16.64
N PHE A 135 4.95 -15.57 15.36
CA PHE A 135 5.59 -14.79 14.31
C PHE A 135 4.71 -14.65 13.06
N VAL A 136 4.90 -13.55 12.38
CA VAL A 136 4.41 -13.28 11.03
C VAL A 136 5.50 -13.64 10.03
N ALA A 137 5.15 -14.44 9.02
CA ALA A 137 6.04 -14.72 7.89
C ALA A 137 6.06 -13.52 6.93
N ILE A 138 7.23 -13.02 6.61
CA ILE A 138 7.45 -11.82 5.79
C ILE A 138 8.36 -12.13 4.60
N PHE A 139 8.33 -11.26 3.60
CA PHE A 139 9.18 -11.36 2.42
C PHE A 139 10.07 -10.13 2.27
N THR A 140 11.35 -10.28 2.58
CA THR A 140 12.36 -9.23 2.47
C THR A 140 13.13 -9.31 1.14
N SER A 141 13.99 -8.34 0.85
CA SER A 141 14.85 -8.36 -0.36
C SER A 141 15.82 -9.53 -0.39
N THR A 142 16.16 -10.09 0.76
CA THR A 142 17.06 -11.24 0.89
C THR A 142 16.33 -12.57 0.93
N GLY A 143 14.99 -12.56 0.93
CA GLY A 143 14.15 -13.75 0.94
C GLY A 143 13.14 -13.76 2.08
N PHE A 144 12.61 -14.95 2.36
CA PHE A 144 11.62 -15.14 3.41
C PHE A 144 12.25 -15.08 4.79
N ALA A 145 11.59 -14.41 5.71
CA ALA A 145 11.99 -14.29 7.10
C ALA A 145 10.75 -14.35 8.01
N ASN A 146 10.95 -14.39 9.29
CA ASN A 146 9.90 -14.32 10.30
C ASN A 146 10.18 -13.14 11.22
N ILE A 147 9.12 -12.46 11.65
CA ILE A 147 9.19 -11.42 12.68
C ILE A 147 8.23 -11.78 13.80
N THR A 148 8.71 -11.80 15.03
CA THR A 148 7.85 -12.02 16.20
C THR A 148 7.05 -10.76 16.53
N THR A 149 5.95 -10.92 17.27
CA THR A 149 5.15 -9.79 17.73
C THR A 149 5.95 -8.85 18.63
N GLU A 150 6.80 -9.39 19.48
CA GLU A 150 7.70 -8.62 20.36
C GLU A 150 8.73 -7.81 19.55
N GLU A 151 9.34 -8.43 18.55
CA GLU A 151 10.28 -7.73 17.65
C GLU A 151 9.59 -6.63 16.88
N TYR A 152 8.36 -6.89 16.36
CA TYR A 152 7.56 -5.88 15.69
C TYR A 152 7.24 -4.71 16.61
N ALA A 153 6.71 -4.97 17.81
CA ALA A 153 6.39 -3.94 18.77
C ALA A 153 7.62 -3.10 19.17
N SER A 154 8.77 -3.76 19.46
CA SER A 154 10.03 -3.09 19.74
C SER A 154 10.53 -2.23 18.57
N THR A 155 10.26 -2.67 17.35
CA THR A 155 10.64 -1.93 16.14
C THR A 155 9.74 -0.70 15.95
N VAL A 156 8.43 -0.82 16.18
CA VAL A 156 7.48 0.31 16.17
C VAL A 156 7.89 1.39 17.18
N GLU A 157 8.27 1.01 18.41
CA GLU A 157 8.75 1.95 19.43
C GLU A 157 9.98 2.74 18.96
N LYS A 158 10.90 2.07 18.25
CA LYS A 158 12.13 2.69 17.74
C LYS A 158 11.86 3.57 16.52
N LEU A 159 11.05 3.08 15.58
CA LEU A 159 10.77 3.76 14.30
C LEU A 159 9.79 4.93 14.43
N ARG A 160 8.90 4.89 15.43
CA ARG A 160 7.91 5.95 15.71
C ARG A 160 7.10 6.38 14.49
N PRO A 161 6.38 5.46 13.83
CA PRO A 161 5.42 5.85 12.80
C PRO A 161 4.30 6.69 13.42
N ASP A 162 3.54 7.42 12.59
CA ASP A 162 2.36 8.14 13.07
C ASP A 162 1.23 7.18 13.41
N ILE A 163 1.04 6.14 12.58
CA ILE A 163 0.09 5.05 12.79
C ILE A 163 0.83 3.72 12.69
N ALA A 164 0.64 2.83 13.65
CA ALA A 164 1.08 1.45 13.59
C ALA A 164 -0.13 0.51 13.49
N ILE A 165 -0.12 -0.37 12.50
CA ILE A 165 -1.14 -1.41 12.37
C ILE A 165 -0.71 -2.62 13.19
N GLY A 166 -1.59 -3.11 14.06
CA GLY A 166 -1.34 -4.30 14.85
C GLY A 166 -1.02 -5.53 13.99
N PRO A 167 -0.24 -6.48 14.51
CA PRO A 167 0.07 -7.71 13.78
C PRO A 167 -1.20 -8.53 13.57
N ALA A 168 -1.36 -9.12 12.37
CA ALA A 168 -2.53 -9.91 12.00
C ALA A 168 -2.12 -11.22 11.35
N ASP A 169 -2.81 -12.31 11.68
CA ASP A 169 -2.66 -13.58 10.97
C ASP A 169 -3.57 -13.61 9.76
N LEU A 170 -3.00 -13.38 8.59
CA LEU A 170 -3.72 -13.26 7.33
C LEU A 170 -3.37 -14.44 6.41
N PHE A 171 -4.34 -14.85 5.60
CA PHE A 171 -4.10 -15.76 4.49
C PHE A 171 -3.97 -14.96 3.18
N HIS A 172 -3.15 -15.46 2.27
CA HIS A 172 -2.87 -14.81 0.98
C HIS A 172 -3.10 -15.79 -0.18
N THR A 173 -4.09 -16.68 -0.01
CA THR A 173 -4.54 -17.63 -1.03
C THR A 173 -5.86 -17.17 -1.61
N SER A 174 -6.11 -17.44 -2.89
CA SER A 174 -7.39 -17.13 -3.56
C SER A 174 -8.56 -17.91 -2.98
N SER A 175 -8.31 -19.08 -2.38
CA SER A 175 -9.32 -19.91 -1.73
C SER A 175 -9.32 -19.69 -0.22
N MET A 176 -10.51 -19.58 0.36
CA MET A 176 -10.67 -19.47 1.81
C MET A 176 -10.17 -20.75 2.51
N PRO A 177 -9.33 -20.62 3.54
CA PRO A 177 -8.85 -21.75 4.32
C PRO A 177 -9.99 -22.49 5.05
N PRO A 178 -9.78 -23.76 5.47
CA PRO A 178 -10.75 -24.48 6.28
C PRO A 178 -11.06 -23.78 7.61
N SER A 179 -12.29 -23.88 8.12
CA SER A 179 -12.78 -23.20 9.34
C SER A 179 -11.86 -23.36 10.54
N LYS A 180 -11.30 -24.53 10.79
CA LYS A 180 -10.32 -24.76 11.88
C LYS A 180 -9.09 -23.87 11.77
N LYS A 181 -8.63 -23.59 10.55
CA LYS A 181 -7.49 -22.67 10.32
C LYS A 181 -7.91 -21.22 10.54
N LEU A 182 -9.11 -20.84 10.10
CA LEU A 182 -9.65 -19.49 10.28
C LEU A 182 -9.84 -19.15 11.76
N VAL A 183 -10.41 -20.10 12.57
CA VAL A 183 -10.53 -19.93 14.04
C VAL A 183 -9.15 -19.69 14.66
N ARG A 184 -8.17 -20.53 14.31
CA ARG A 184 -6.80 -20.34 14.83
C ARG A 184 -6.15 -19.02 14.42
N MET A 185 -6.52 -18.47 13.27
CA MET A 185 -6.04 -17.15 12.83
C MET A 185 -6.65 -16.03 13.68
N ALA A 186 -7.94 -16.12 14.03
CA ALA A 186 -8.58 -15.17 14.91
C ALA A 186 -7.99 -15.23 16.33
N GLU A 187 -7.94 -16.43 16.95
CA GLU A 187 -7.32 -16.66 18.27
C GLU A 187 -5.90 -16.12 18.33
N ARG A 188 -5.09 -16.40 17.32
CA ARG A 188 -3.71 -15.96 17.26
C ARG A 188 -3.57 -14.44 17.11
N THR A 189 -4.45 -13.82 16.34
CA THR A 189 -4.44 -12.36 16.18
C THR A 189 -4.83 -11.67 17.48
N GLU A 190 -5.75 -12.23 18.25
CA GLU A 190 -6.11 -11.78 19.59
C GLU A 190 -4.92 -11.88 20.54
N GLU A 191 -4.26 -13.04 20.64
CA GLU A 191 -3.04 -13.23 21.44
C GLU A 191 -1.92 -12.23 21.04
N TRP A 192 -1.76 -11.97 19.75
CA TRP A 192 -0.78 -10.99 19.27
C TRP A 192 -1.15 -9.55 19.61
N THR A 193 -2.44 -9.24 19.62
CA THR A 193 -2.96 -7.93 20.02
C THR A 193 -2.64 -7.66 21.50
N ASP A 194 -2.82 -8.64 22.37
CA ASP A 194 -2.46 -8.54 23.80
C ASP A 194 -0.97 -8.30 24.03
N VAL A 195 -0.13 -9.03 23.31
CA VAL A 195 1.33 -8.84 23.38
C VAL A 195 1.73 -7.45 22.86
N PHE A 196 1.15 -7.02 21.73
CA PHE A 196 1.41 -5.74 21.11
C PHE A 196 0.93 -4.56 21.96
N LEU A 197 -0.22 -4.71 22.59
CA LEU A 197 -0.86 -3.72 23.48
C LEU A 197 -0.61 -3.99 24.96
N SER A 198 0.45 -4.71 25.33
CA SER A 198 0.78 -4.86 26.76
C SER A 198 0.98 -3.49 27.43
N PRO A 199 0.66 -3.31 28.73
CA PRO A 199 0.64 -1.99 29.40
C PRO A 199 1.94 -1.19 29.21
N LYS A 200 3.08 -1.87 29.26
CA LYS A 200 4.39 -1.26 29.02
C LYS A 200 4.51 -0.72 27.59
N ARG A 201 4.00 -1.46 26.59
CA ARG A 201 4.04 -1.06 25.18
C ARG A 201 3.08 0.08 24.90
N GLN A 202 1.88 0.05 25.45
CA GLN A 202 0.92 1.15 25.34
C GLN A 202 1.51 2.47 25.83
N GLN A 203 2.18 2.46 26.98
CA GLN A 203 2.86 3.65 27.50
C GLN A 203 3.96 4.12 26.52
N ALA A 204 4.82 3.21 26.05
CA ALA A 204 5.89 3.53 25.10
C ALA A 204 5.35 4.11 23.79
N PHE A 205 4.25 3.57 23.24
CA PHE A 205 3.60 4.08 22.04
C PHE A 205 3.02 5.48 22.26
N ARG A 206 2.35 5.73 23.39
CA ARG A 206 1.87 7.07 23.75
C ARG A 206 3.00 8.08 23.85
N GLU A 207 4.09 7.74 24.54
CA GLU A 207 5.28 8.59 24.66
C GLU A 207 5.98 8.82 23.31
N ALA A 208 5.92 7.85 22.40
CA ALA A 208 6.43 7.95 21.06
C ALA A 208 5.51 8.73 20.09
N GLY A 209 4.26 9.00 20.49
CA GLY A 209 3.22 9.63 19.65
C GLY A 209 2.72 8.71 18.54
N VAL A 210 2.72 7.39 18.80
CA VAL A 210 2.26 6.36 17.85
C VAL A 210 0.79 6.04 18.14
N SER A 211 -0.05 6.13 17.13
CA SER A 211 -1.46 5.71 17.18
C SER A 211 -1.57 4.26 16.68
N VAL A 212 -2.30 3.41 17.40
CA VAL A 212 -2.42 2.00 17.05
C VAL A 212 -3.76 1.73 16.37
N PHE A 213 -3.73 1.06 15.22
CA PHE A 213 -4.92 0.56 14.54
C PHE A 213 -4.99 -0.96 14.70
N ALA A 214 -6.08 -1.44 15.30
CA ALA A 214 -6.30 -2.86 15.53
C ALA A 214 -6.78 -3.56 14.25
N PRO A 215 -6.31 -4.77 13.94
CA PRO A 215 -6.70 -5.49 12.74
C PRO A 215 -8.09 -6.12 12.89
N VAL A 216 -8.94 -5.95 11.86
CA VAL A 216 -10.17 -6.71 11.61
C VAL A 216 -9.90 -7.64 10.44
N LEU A 217 -9.90 -8.94 10.69
CA LEU A 217 -9.41 -9.95 9.75
C LEU A 217 -10.36 -10.17 8.56
N ALA A 218 -9.82 -10.69 7.46
CA ALA A 218 -10.59 -11.13 6.30
C ALA A 218 -11.21 -12.53 6.51
N VAL A 219 -11.82 -12.77 7.66
CA VAL A 219 -12.51 -14.03 8.00
C VAL A 219 -13.98 -13.74 8.33
N PRO A 220 -14.89 -14.72 8.17
CA PRO A 220 -16.30 -14.51 8.49
C PRO A 220 -16.54 -14.03 9.94
N TYR A 221 -17.55 -13.20 10.14
CA TYR A 221 -17.93 -12.65 11.44
C TYR A 221 -18.03 -13.71 12.53
N GLN A 222 -18.72 -14.83 12.23
CA GLN A 222 -18.95 -15.94 13.16
C GLN A 222 -17.67 -16.63 13.67
N ILE A 223 -16.53 -16.33 13.03
CA ILE A 223 -15.24 -16.91 13.40
C ILE A 223 -14.43 -15.95 14.27
N GLN A 224 -14.59 -14.63 14.07
CA GLN A 224 -13.80 -13.63 14.77
C GLN A 224 -14.61 -12.76 15.76
N TRP A 225 -15.83 -13.17 16.10
CA TRP A 225 -16.67 -12.39 17.02
C TRP A 225 -16.04 -12.23 18.42
N GLU A 226 -15.29 -13.23 18.91
CA GLU A 226 -14.54 -13.15 20.17
C GLU A 226 -13.46 -12.07 20.07
N HIS A 227 -12.66 -12.10 19.02
CA HIS A 227 -11.64 -11.06 18.76
C HIS A 227 -12.25 -9.65 18.68
N LEU A 228 -13.38 -9.49 17.98
CA LEU A 228 -14.07 -8.20 17.89
C LEU A 228 -14.64 -7.77 19.27
N SER A 229 -15.15 -8.72 20.05
CA SER A 229 -15.61 -8.46 21.42
C SER A 229 -14.45 -8.03 22.31
N HIS A 230 -13.30 -8.70 22.21
CA HIS A 230 -12.07 -8.32 22.91
C HIS A 230 -11.62 -6.91 22.53
N LEU A 231 -11.62 -6.55 21.23
CA LEU A 231 -11.31 -5.19 20.79
C LEU A 231 -12.25 -4.14 21.39
N ALA A 232 -13.54 -4.44 21.48
CA ALA A 232 -14.57 -3.52 21.93
C ALA A 232 -14.60 -3.33 23.48
N ASN A 233 -14.31 -4.40 24.23
CA ASN A 233 -14.53 -4.41 25.68
C ASN A 233 -13.23 -4.29 26.48
N ASP A 234 -12.13 -4.87 25.98
CA ASP A 234 -10.91 -5.01 26.78
C ASP A 234 -9.81 -4.02 26.36
N VAL A 235 -9.69 -3.71 25.07
CA VAL A 235 -8.57 -2.90 24.56
C VAL A 235 -8.97 -1.63 23.81
N VAL A 236 -10.26 -1.27 23.75
CA VAL A 236 -10.75 -0.11 23.01
C VAL A 236 -10.03 1.20 23.39
N ASP A 237 -9.72 1.41 24.66
CA ASP A 237 -9.01 2.60 25.15
C ASP A 237 -7.52 2.64 24.74
N SER A 238 -7.01 1.53 24.21
CA SER A 238 -5.61 1.37 23.81
C SER A 238 -5.42 1.44 22.30
N ILE A 239 -6.51 1.46 21.54
CA ILE A 239 -6.49 1.55 20.09
C ILE A 239 -7.04 2.90 19.63
N SER A 240 -6.55 3.36 18.50
CA SER A 240 -6.92 4.66 17.93
C SER A 240 -7.75 4.51 16.64
N GLY A 241 -7.88 3.30 16.12
CA GLY A 241 -8.62 3.01 14.88
C GLY A 241 -8.62 1.54 14.55
N LEU A 242 -9.29 1.20 13.45
CA LEU A 242 -9.40 -0.15 12.93
C LEU A 242 -8.71 -0.26 11.56
N ALA A 243 -7.91 -1.31 11.37
CA ALA A 243 -7.35 -1.71 10.08
C ALA A 243 -8.18 -2.88 9.52
N VAL A 244 -9.02 -2.61 8.54
CA VAL A 244 -10.05 -3.53 8.07
C VAL A 244 -9.58 -4.25 6.82
N TYR A 245 -9.40 -5.57 6.89
CA TYR A 245 -8.99 -6.42 5.77
C TYR A 245 -10.17 -7.01 4.97
N ASN A 246 -11.40 -6.94 5.51
CA ASN A 246 -12.62 -7.21 4.78
C ASN A 246 -13.71 -6.20 5.18
N VAL A 247 -14.07 -5.32 4.26
CA VAL A 247 -15.04 -4.23 4.50
C VAL A 247 -16.47 -4.72 4.70
N ASP A 248 -16.80 -5.95 4.28
CA ASP A 248 -18.11 -6.55 4.45
C ASP A 248 -18.46 -6.85 5.93
N LEU A 249 -17.47 -6.73 6.81
CA LEU A 249 -17.65 -6.87 8.26
C LEU A 249 -18.03 -5.55 8.96
N ILE A 250 -17.99 -4.43 8.26
CA ILE A 250 -18.32 -3.13 8.87
C ILE A 250 -19.77 -3.09 9.36
N PRO A 251 -20.78 -3.63 8.64
CA PRO A 251 -22.14 -3.73 9.17
C PRO A 251 -22.23 -4.51 10.49
N ASP A 252 -21.55 -5.65 10.58
CA ASP A 252 -21.52 -6.44 11.82
C ASP A 252 -20.89 -5.67 12.99
N ILE A 253 -19.87 -4.82 12.71
CA ILE A 253 -19.24 -3.97 13.73
C ILE A 253 -20.20 -2.87 14.17
N GLU A 254 -20.88 -2.21 13.24
CA GLU A 254 -21.86 -1.16 13.55
C GLU A 254 -23.02 -1.67 14.40
N ASP A 255 -23.50 -2.89 14.11
CA ASP A 255 -24.65 -3.46 14.76
C ASP A 255 -24.34 -4.06 16.14
N ASN A 256 -23.12 -4.57 16.35
CA ASN A 256 -22.81 -5.38 17.54
C ASN A 256 -21.77 -4.75 18.49
N TYR A 257 -20.96 -3.77 18.04
CA TYR A 257 -19.82 -3.27 18.80
C TYR A 257 -19.78 -1.73 18.89
N ALA A 258 -20.75 -1.15 19.60
CA ALA A 258 -20.89 0.30 19.77
C ALA A 258 -19.58 1.05 20.14
N PRO A 259 -18.67 0.52 20.99
CA PRO A 259 -17.41 1.18 21.31
C PRO A 259 -16.46 1.34 20.12
N LEU A 260 -16.56 0.48 19.09
CA LEU A 260 -15.72 0.52 17.89
C LEU A 260 -16.26 1.47 16.81
N VAL A 261 -17.55 1.83 16.86
CA VAL A 261 -18.22 2.66 15.85
C VAL A 261 -17.57 4.03 15.64
N PRO A 262 -17.17 4.79 16.69
CA PRO A 262 -16.57 6.10 16.51
C PRO A 262 -15.12 6.07 15.99
N LEU A 263 -14.47 4.91 15.99
CA LEU A 263 -13.09 4.79 15.55
C LEU A 263 -12.95 4.96 14.03
N PRO A 264 -11.86 5.58 13.55
CA PRO A 264 -11.55 5.65 12.14
C PRO A 264 -11.22 4.27 11.57
N ARG A 265 -11.66 4.02 10.33
CA ARG A 265 -11.51 2.75 9.62
C ARG A 265 -10.60 2.93 8.42
N LEU A 266 -9.41 2.34 8.52
CA LEU A 266 -8.46 2.21 7.42
C LEU A 266 -8.73 0.87 6.70
N SER A 267 -9.19 0.94 5.45
CA SER A 267 -9.37 -0.26 4.64
C SER A 267 -8.04 -0.71 4.03
N LEU A 268 -7.70 -1.94 4.32
CA LEU A 268 -6.64 -2.73 3.67
C LEU A 268 -7.21 -3.81 2.75
N HIS A 269 -8.53 -3.84 2.61
CA HIS A 269 -9.24 -4.56 1.54
C HIS A 269 -8.93 -3.87 0.22
N ILE A 270 -8.29 -4.58 -0.70
CA ILE A 270 -7.76 -4.03 -1.94
C ILE A 270 -8.92 -3.78 -2.92
N PRO A 271 -9.20 -2.52 -3.30
CA PRO A 271 -10.16 -2.24 -4.35
C PRO A 271 -9.50 -2.47 -5.72
N ASP A 272 -10.20 -3.15 -6.62
CA ASP A 272 -9.74 -3.36 -7.99
C ASP A 272 -10.05 -2.15 -8.89
N THR A 273 -11.07 -1.37 -8.55
CA THR A 273 -11.57 -0.25 -9.35
C THR A 273 -12.03 0.93 -8.49
N PRO A 274 -12.21 2.13 -9.07
CA PRO A 274 -12.81 3.25 -8.36
C PRO A 274 -14.25 2.97 -7.86
N LEU A 275 -15.02 2.15 -8.56
CA LEU A 275 -16.35 1.72 -8.11
C LEU A 275 -16.27 0.89 -6.81
N ALA A 276 -15.27 0.02 -6.69
CA ALA A 276 -15.03 -0.72 -5.45
C ALA A 276 -14.67 0.23 -4.29
N ILE A 277 -13.98 1.35 -4.55
CA ILE A 277 -13.73 2.39 -3.54
C ILE A 277 -15.05 3.03 -3.09
N LEU A 278 -15.93 3.40 -4.02
CA LEU A 278 -17.26 3.97 -3.67
C LEU A 278 -18.06 3.02 -2.78
N ARG A 279 -18.05 1.71 -3.10
CA ARG A 279 -18.67 0.68 -2.26
C ARG A 279 -18.02 0.61 -0.85
N GLN A 280 -16.70 0.68 -0.73
CA GLN A 280 -16.05 0.72 0.58
C GLN A 280 -16.49 1.95 1.40
N ILE A 281 -16.56 3.10 0.75
CA ILE A 281 -17.02 4.35 1.38
C ILE A 281 -18.47 4.24 1.80
N SER A 282 -19.38 3.66 0.99
CA SER A 282 -20.79 3.47 1.37
C SER A 282 -20.96 2.61 2.61
N LEU A 283 -20.05 1.67 2.86
CA LEU A 283 -19.99 0.86 4.07
C LEU A 283 -19.38 1.59 5.29
N GLY A 284 -18.86 2.80 5.12
CA GLY A 284 -18.32 3.60 6.22
C GLY A 284 -16.81 3.51 6.40
N VAL A 285 -16.06 3.21 5.35
CA VAL A 285 -14.59 3.33 5.34
C VAL A 285 -14.19 4.81 5.29
N ASP A 286 -13.22 5.20 6.11
CA ASP A 286 -12.70 6.56 6.16
C ASP A 286 -11.46 6.76 5.30
N VAL A 287 -10.58 5.76 5.28
CA VAL A 287 -9.31 5.82 4.55
C VAL A 287 -9.13 4.53 3.76
N CYS A 288 -8.89 4.64 2.46
CA CYS A 288 -8.72 3.51 1.56
C CYS A 288 -7.25 3.32 1.17
N SER A 289 -6.77 2.09 1.14
CA SER A 289 -5.53 1.75 0.42
C SER A 289 -5.86 1.57 -1.06
N VAL A 290 -5.08 2.21 -1.96
CA VAL A 290 -5.34 2.21 -3.41
C VAL A 290 -4.10 1.74 -4.19
N PRO A 291 -3.69 0.46 -4.06
CA PRO A 291 -2.48 -0.04 -4.70
C PRO A 291 -2.56 -0.11 -6.23
N PHE A 292 -3.75 -0.20 -6.82
CA PHE A 292 -3.92 -0.21 -8.27
C PHE A 292 -3.33 1.05 -8.94
N LEU A 293 -3.26 2.18 -8.23
CA LEU A 293 -2.69 3.42 -8.74
C LEU A 293 -1.24 3.22 -9.25
N ASN A 294 -0.43 2.50 -8.47
CA ASN A 294 0.94 2.18 -8.86
C ASN A 294 0.96 1.22 -10.07
N THR A 295 0.10 0.20 -10.07
CA THR A 295 0.01 -0.78 -11.16
C THR A 295 -0.40 -0.14 -12.48
N VAL A 296 -1.36 0.77 -12.45
CA VAL A 296 -1.85 1.50 -13.61
C VAL A 296 -0.78 2.44 -14.16
N SER A 297 -0.07 3.16 -13.28
CA SER A 297 1.05 4.01 -13.69
C SER A 297 2.19 3.19 -14.30
N ASP A 298 2.57 2.07 -13.70
CA ASP A 298 3.58 1.15 -14.22
C ASP A 298 3.19 0.61 -15.61
N SER A 299 1.90 0.39 -15.84
CA SER A 299 1.37 -0.07 -17.13
C SER A 299 1.36 1.02 -18.21
N GLY A 300 1.69 2.28 -17.88
CA GLY A 300 1.69 3.38 -18.82
C GLY A 300 0.30 3.95 -19.10
N VAL A 301 -0.63 3.81 -18.16
CA VAL A 301 -2.02 4.28 -18.28
C VAL A 301 -2.23 5.57 -17.50
N ALA A 302 -2.84 6.57 -18.12
CA ALA A 302 -3.31 7.79 -17.50
C ALA A 302 -4.78 7.64 -17.08
N LEU A 303 -5.08 7.78 -15.79
CA LEU A 303 -6.46 7.74 -15.27
C LEU A 303 -7.26 8.96 -15.75
N THR A 304 -8.55 8.77 -16.05
CA THR A 304 -9.39 9.84 -16.62
C THR A 304 -10.78 9.96 -15.97
N PHE A 305 -11.06 9.18 -14.93
CA PHE A 305 -12.34 9.24 -14.23
C PHE A 305 -12.45 10.45 -13.29
N THR A 306 -13.70 10.88 -13.03
CA THR A 306 -14.03 11.95 -12.09
C THR A 306 -15.19 11.54 -11.20
N PHE A 307 -15.30 12.14 -10.02
CA PHE A 307 -16.50 12.06 -9.19
C PHE A 307 -16.90 13.47 -8.73
N PRO A 308 -18.16 13.90 -8.96
CA PRO A 308 -19.21 13.23 -9.74
C PRO A 308 -18.77 12.89 -11.17
N PRO A 309 -19.39 11.86 -11.79
CA PRO A 309 -19.07 11.51 -13.17
C PRO A 309 -19.47 12.67 -14.11
N LYS A 310 -18.64 12.90 -15.13
CA LYS A 310 -18.98 13.88 -16.17
C LYS A 310 -19.87 13.23 -17.21
N ALA A 311 -20.94 13.92 -17.58
CA ALA A 311 -21.81 13.48 -18.67
C ALA A 311 -21.00 13.34 -19.98
N GLY A 312 -21.14 12.21 -20.62
CA GLY A 312 -20.47 11.88 -21.90
C GLY A 312 -21.39 11.07 -22.80
N SER A 313 -20.99 10.91 -24.06
CA SER A 313 -21.70 10.05 -25.01
C SER A 313 -21.23 8.61 -24.87
N GLY A 314 -21.99 7.76 -24.17
CA GLY A 314 -21.68 6.34 -23.99
C GLY A 314 -20.78 6.04 -22.77
N ILE A 315 -20.43 4.75 -22.61
CA ILE A 315 -19.56 4.28 -21.55
C ILE A 315 -18.14 4.77 -21.82
N GLN A 316 -17.52 5.37 -20.80
CA GLN A 316 -16.18 5.94 -20.86
C GLN A 316 -15.17 5.02 -20.22
N PRO A 317 -13.91 4.94 -20.71
CA PRO A 317 -12.84 4.20 -20.05
C PRO A 317 -12.42 4.91 -18.76
N LEU A 318 -12.00 4.13 -17.76
CA LEU A 318 -11.45 4.65 -16.50
C LEU A 318 -10.06 5.29 -16.67
N GLY A 319 -9.41 5.08 -17.80
CA GLY A 319 -8.10 5.62 -18.12
C GLY A 319 -7.76 5.46 -19.59
N THR A 320 -6.67 6.09 -20.00
CA THR A 320 -6.16 6.08 -21.38
C THR A 320 -4.81 5.37 -21.43
N ASP A 321 -4.68 4.37 -22.28
CA ASP A 321 -3.40 3.69 -22.52
C ASP A 321 -2.47 4.59 -23.34
N MET A 322 -1.42 5.08 -22.74
CA MET A 322 -0.48 6.03 -23.34
C MET A 322 0.49 5.39 -24.35
N TRP A 323 0.45 4.06 -24.53
CA TRP A 323 1.24 3.36 -25.54
C TRP A 323 0.60 3.36 -26.93
N LEU A 324 -0.68 3.72 -27.03
CA LEU A 324 -1.40 3.67 -28.30
C LEU A 324 -0.83 4.68 -29.32
N PRO A 325 -0.68 4.30 -30.60
CA PRO A 325 -0.11 5.15 -31.66
C PRO A 325 -0.84 6.47 -31.87
N GLU A 326 -2.12 6.55 -31.53
CA GLU A 326 -2.92 7.79 -31.62
C GLU A 326 -2.36 8.93 -30.78
N HIS A 327 -1.55 8.63 -29.78
CA HIS A 327 -0.92 9.63 -28.91
C HIS A 327 0.41 10.17 -29.45
N GLU A 328 0.98 9.58 -30.51
CA GLU A 328 2.27 9.98 -31.05
C GLU A 328 2.35 11.47 -31.43
N THR A 329 1.26 12.03 -31.92
CA THR A 329 1.16 13.44 -32.33
C THR A 329 0.16 14.28 -31.52
N ALA A 330 -0.42 13.70 -30.46
CA ALA A 330 -1.48 14.35 -29.68
C ALA A 330 -0.92 15.43 -28.73
N VAL A 331 -1.04 16.70 -29.09
CA VAL A 331 -0.66 17.86 -28.28
C VAL A 331 -1.84 18.27 -27.37
N ALA A 332 -2.34 17.31 -26.60
CA ALA A 332 -3.41 17.49 -25.62
C ALA A 332 -2.95 17.04 -24.23
N PRO A 333 -3.52 17.53 -23.12
CA PRO A 333 -3.21 17.04 -21.79
C PRO A 333 -3.61 15.58 -21.63
N LEU A 334 -3.07 14.89 -20.62
CA LEU A 334 -3.46 13.51 -20.31
C LEU A 334 -4.98 13.40 -20.06
N MET A 335 -5.54 14.40 -19.36
CA MET A 335 -6.96 14.53 -19.11
C MET A 335 -7.37 16.00 -19.20
N GLU A 336 -8.44 16.30 -19.96
CA GLU A 336 -8.96 17.65 -20.09
C GLU A 336 -9.46 18.21 -18.76
N GLY A 337 -9.03 19.44 -18.44
CA GLY A 337 -9.38 20.13 -17.21
C GLY A 337 -8.60 19.66 -15.96
N CYS A 338 -7.64 18.76 -16.10
CA CYS A 338 -6.76 18.37 -15.00
C CYS A 338 -5.70 19.45 -14.75
N GLY A 339 -5.60 19.92 -13.51
CA GLY A 339 -4.63 20.95 -13.09
C GLY A 339 -3.28 20.40 -12.60
N CYS A 340 -2.97 19.12 -12.78
CA CYS A 340 -1.71 18.56 -12.32
C CYS A 340 -0.51 19.06 -13.16
N TYR A 341 0.70 18.93 -12.59
CA TYR A 341 1.94 19.31 -13.27
C TYR A 341 2.09 18.65 -14.65
N ALA A 342 1.77 17.35 -14.76
CA ALA A 342 1.90 16.64 -16.03
C ALA A 342 0.97 17.22 -17.12
N CYS A 343 -0.29 17.53 -16.78
CA CYS A 343 -1.26 18.06 -17.74
C CYS A 343 -1.06 19.54 -18.10
N THR A 344 -0.54 20.34 -17.18
CA THR A 344 -0.35 21.80 -17.39
C THR A 344 0.94 22.14 -18.12
N THR A 345 1.96 21.26 -18.07
CA THR A 345 3.27 21.53 -18.64
C THR A 345 3.70 20.58 -19.76
N HIS A 346 2.96 19.47 -19.92
CA HIS A 346 3.27 18.41 -20.89
C HIS A 346 2.01 17.97 -21.65
N HIS A 347 2.18 17.15 -22.66
CA HIS A 347 1.10 16.62 -23.51
C HIS A 347 1.29 15.12 -23.79
N ARG A 348 0.25 14.48 -24.30
CA ARG A 348 0.21 13.02 -24.56
C ARG A 348 1.35 12.56 -25.46
N ALA A 349 1.66 13.27 -26.54
CA ALA A 349 2.74 12.89 -27.45
C ALA A 349 4.10 12.85 -26.75
N PHE A 350 4.38 13.76 -25.83
CA PHE A 350 5.62 13.73 -25.06
C PHE A 350 5.68 12.55 -24.12
N VAL A 351 4.60 12.27 -23.36
CA VAL A 351 4.53 11.11 -22.47
C VAL A 351 4.65 9.80 -23.27
N HIS A 352 3.94 9.68 -24.39
CA HIS A 352 4.06 8.55 -25.32
C HIS A 352 5.50 8.34 -25.77
N HIS A 353 6.18 9.42 -26.22
CA HIS A 353 7.58 9.37 -26.62
C HIS A 353 8.50 8.90 -25.47
N LEU A 354 8.34 9.44 -24.26
CA LEU A 354 9.14 9.05 -23.10
C LEU A 354 8.96 7.56 -22.75
N LEU A 355 7.74 7.05 -22.77
CA LEU A 355 7.46 5.66 -22.52
C LEU A 355 8.14 4.76 -23.56
N ASN A 356 8.03 5.09 -24.85
CA ASN A 356 8.70 4.34 -25.95
C ASN A 356 10.23 4.39 -25.83
N ALA A 357 10.78 5.53 -25.41
CA ALA A 357 12.21 5.70 -25.13
C ALA A 357 12.64 5.02 -23.81
N LYS A 358 11.68 4.47 -23.03
CA LYS A 358 11.91 3.88 -21.69
C LYS A 358 12.54 4.85 -20.69
N GLU A 359 12.21 6.15 -20.82
CA GLU A 359 12.65 7.20 -19.91
C GLU A 359 11.77 7.23 -18.66
N MET A 360 12.39 7.19 -17.48
CA MET A 360 11.68 7.18 -16.19
C MET A 360 10.77 8.38 -15.98
N LEU A 361 11.06 9.49 -16.63
CA LEU A 361 10.23 10.70 -16.57
C LEU A 361 8.80 10.44 -17.05
N GLY A 362 8.58 9.56 -18.03
CA GLY A 362 7.25 9.18 -18.50
C GLY A 362 6.39 8.62 -17.35
N TRP A 363 6.93 7.67 -16.60
CA TRP A 363 6.23 7.10 -15.43
C TRP A 363 6.11 8.09 -14.27
N THR A 364 7.07 9.00 -14.09
CA THR A 364 6.98 10.08 -13.10
C THR A 364 5.79 11.00 -13.39
N LEU A 365 5.63 11.42 -14.64
CA LEU A 365 4.51 12.28 -15.06
C LEU A 365 3.16 11.57 -14.90
N LEU A 366 3.08 10.29 -15.28
CA LEU A 366 1.88 9.47 -15.09
C LEU A 366 1.55 9.32 -13.61
N GLN A 367 2.53 9.04 -12.76
CA GLN A 367 2.29 8.86 -11.34
C GLN A 367 1.77 10.14 -10.67
N ILE A 368 2.35 11.30 -10.99
CA ILE A 368 1.87 12.60 -10.52
C ILE A 368 0.42 12.85 -10.98
N HIS A 369 0.13 12.56 -12.26
CA HIS A 369 -1.20 12.71 -12.82
C HIS A 369 -2.22 11.78 -12.15
N ASN A 370 -1.90 10.50 -12.02
CA ASN A 370 -2.81 9.51 -11.45
C ASN A 370 -3.10 9.78 -9.97
N HIS A 371 -2.10 10.24 -9.20
CA HIS A 371 -2.34 10.72 -7.83
C HIS A 371 -3.26 11.94 -7.79
N GLN A 372 -3.15 12.86 -8.74
CA GLN A 372 -4.07 14.01 -8.81
C GLN A 372 -5.51 13.55 -9.09
N VAL A 373 -5.70 12.66 -10.08
CA VAL A 373 -7.04 12.14 -10.42
C VAL A 373 -7.70 11.45 -9.22
N VAL A 374 -6.97 10.60 -8.52
CA VAL A 374 -7.50 9.93 -7.31
C VAL A 374 -7.77 10.94 -6.19
N SER A 375 -6.91 11.94 -6.00
CA SER A 375 -7.14 13.00 -5.00
C SER A 375 -8.40 13.81 -5.30
N ASP A 376 -8.61 14.17 -6.57
CA ASP A 376 -9.78 14.93 -7.02
C ASP A 376 -11.06 14.08 -6.91
N PHE A 377 -10.97 12.77 -7.19
CA PHE A 377 -12.07 11.83 -6.98
C PHE A 377 -12.52 11.83 -5.51
N PHE A 378 -11.60 11.66 -4.54
CA PHE A 378 -11.94 11.71 -3.12
C PHE A 378 -12.43 13.10 -2.69
N ALA A 379 -11.92 14.18 -3.27
CA ALA A 379 -12.44 15.53 -3.02
C ALA A 379 -13.89 15.67 -3.49
N GLY A 380 -14.23 15.14 -4.67
CA GLY A 380 -15.59 15.07 -5.19
C GLY A 380 -16.52 14.26 -4.29
N VAL A 381 -16.06 13.08 -3.82
CA VAL A 381 -16.83 12.26 -2.86
C VAL A 381 -17.14 13.05 -1.59
N ARG A 382 -16.13 13.72 -1.00
CA ARG A 382 -16.35 14.55 0.21
C ARG A 382 -17.30 15.71 -0.03
N ALA A 383 -17.22 16.35 -1.19
CA ALA A 383 -18.16 17.41 -1.56
C ALA A 383 -19.59 16.88 -1.66
N THR A 384 -19.78 15.76 -2.34
CA THR A 384 -21.10 15.12 -2.47
C THR A 384 -21.68 14.73 -1.09
N LEU A 385 -20.89 14.10 -0.22
CA LEU A 385 -21.34 13.74 1.13
C LEU A 385 -21.72 14.97 1.98
N ARG A 386 -20.99 16.07 1.81
CA ARG A 386 -21.27 17.34 2.51
C ARG A 386 -22.57 17.94 2.06
N ASP A 387 -22.79 18.05 0.76
CA ASP A 387 -23.85 18.84 0.13
C ASP A 387 -25.10 17.99 -0.14
N GLY A 388 -24.95 16.77 -0.67
CA GLY A 388 -26.04 15.90 -1.12
C GLY A 388 -26.45 14.81 -0.12
N GLY A 389 -25.66 14.56 0.93
CA GLY A 389 -25.95 13.47 1.88
C GLY A 389 -25.81 12.06 1.28
N GLY A 390 -26.51 11.08 1.90
CA GLY A 390 -26.46 9.67 1.51
C GLY A 390 -27.12 9.41 0.16
N ASP A 391 -28.34 9.87 -0.03
CA ASP A 391 -29.11 9.66 -1.26
C ASP A 391 -28.39 10.25 -2.49
N GLY A 392 -27.79 11.44 -2.32
CA GLY A 392 -27.00 12.06 -3.37
C GLY A 392 -25.72 11.27 -3.69
N PHE A 393 -25.06 10.71 -2.69
CA PHE A 393 -23.87 9.88 -2.88
C PHE A 393 -24.20 8.55 -3.57
N GLU A 394 -25.28 7.88 -3.17
CA GLU A 394 -25.72 6.62 -3.79
C GLU A 394 -26.12 6.82 -5.24
N ALA A 395 -26.94 7.84 -5.54
CA ALA A 395 -27.36 8.17 -6.90
C ALA A 395 -26.15 8.44 -7.82
N LEU A 396 -25.16 9.22 -7.35
CA LEU A 396 -23.96 9.52 -8.14
C LEU A 396 -23.02 8.30 -8.26
N SER A 397 -23.02 7.39 -7.28
CA SER A 397 -22.28 6.13 -7.37
C SER A 397 -22.90 5.20 -8.41
N GLU A 398 -24.21 5.13 -8.50
CA GLU A 398 -24.91 4.40 -9.58
C GLU A 398 -24.67 5.04 -10.95
N GLU A 399 -24.67 6.38 -11.02
CA GLU A 399 -24.36 7.10 -12.25
C GLU A 399 -22.91 6.83 -12.67
N PHE A 400 -21.97 6.79 -11.72
CA PHE A 400 -20.57 6.41 -11.98
C PHE A 400 -20.47 5.01 -12.60
N ALA A 401 -21.19 4.03 -12.06
CA ALA A 401 -21.22 2.67 -12.58
C ALA A 401 -21.82 2.57 -14.00
N LYS A 402 -22.72 3.49 -14.37
CA LYS A 402 -23.31 3.55 -15.72
C LYS A 402 -22.45 4.33 -16.70
N THR A 403 -21.60 5.24 -16.20
CA THR A 403 -20.77 6.14 -17.02
C THR A 403 -19.42 5.51 -17.39
N TYR A 404 -18.82 4.73 -16.48
CA TYR A 404 -17.48 4.19 -16.68
C TYR A 404 -17.47 2.68 -16.88
N GLU A 405 -16.43 2.22 -17.58
CA GLU A 405 -16.15 0.79 -17.72
C GLU A 405 -15.93 0.14 -16.35
N PRO A 406 -16.31 -1.15 -16.19
CA PRO A 406 -16.17 -1.85 -14.91
C PRO A 406 -14.72 -2.19 -14.54
N GLU A 407 -13.80 -2.16 -15.49
CA GLU A 407 -12.40 -2.56 -15.32
C GLU A 407 -11.44 -1.44 -15.69
N LEU A 408 -10.28 -1.42 -15.03
CA LEU A 408 -9.18 -0.52 -15.37
C LEU A 408 -8.50 -1.01 -16.66
N PRO A 409 -8.10 -0.11 -17.59
CA PRO A 409 -7.40 -0.50 -18.78
C PRO A 409 -6.05 -1.13 -18.45
N LEU A 410 -5.72 -2.19 -19.17
CA LEU A 410 -4.41 -2.83 -19.15
C LEU A 410 -3.53 -2.13 -20.18
N GLY A 411 -2.43 -1.52 -19.74
CA GLY A 411 -1.48 -0.92 -20.68
C GLY A 411 -0.88 -1.97 -21.63
N THR A 412 -0.74 -1.62 -22.91
CA THR A 412 -0.26 -2.54 -23.97
C THR A 412 1.26 -2.59 -24.10
N GLY A 413 1.98 -1.67 -23.45
CA GLY A 413 3.44 -1.58 -23.57
C GLY A 413 4.21 -2.24 -22.43
N THR A 414 5.52 -2.06 -22.47
CA THR A 414 6.43 -2.64 -21.47
C THR A 414 6.40 -1.84 -20.17
N ARG A 415 6.23 -2.53 -19.06
CA ARG A 415 6.34 -1.93 -17.72
C ARG A 415 7.78 -1.46 -17.46
N PRO A 416 7.98 -0.49 -16.54
CA PRO A 416 9.33 -0.09 -16.15
C PRO A 416 10.08 -1.30 -15.60
N ARG A 417 11.40 -1.33 -15.83
CA ARG A 417 12.24 -2.45 -15.38
C ARG A 417 12.04 -2.69 -13.90
N ALA A 418 11.62 -3.91 -13.56
CA ALA A 418 11.43 -4.32 -12.18
C ALA A 418 12.72 -4.10 -11.38
N ARG A 419 12.69 -3.14 -10.45
CA ARG A 419 13.82 -2.85 -9.57
C ARG A 419 13.63 -3.59 -8.26
N GLY A 420 14.23 -4.79 -8.16
CA GLY A 420 14.30 -5.56 -6.94
C GLY A 420 13.30 -6.70 -6.83
N TYR A 421 13.34 -7.37 -5.69
CA TYR A 421 12.62 -8.60 -5.37
C TYR A 421 11.08 -8.47 -5.42
N HIS A 422 10.55 -7.27 -5.22
CA HIS A 422 9.13 -6.99 -5.20
C HIS A 422 8.43 -7.49 -6.48
N PHE A 423 8.99 -7.13 -7.63
CA PHE A 423 8.47 -7.58 -8.92
C PHE A 423 8.85 -9.03 -9.28
N LYS A 424 9.95 -9.55 -8.73
CA LYS A 424 10.31 -10.95 -8.93
C LYS A 424 9.31 -11.90 -8.27
N GLY A 425 8.72 -11.50 -7.12
CA GLY A 425 7.67 -12.25 -6.45
C GLY A 425 6.35 -12.25 -7.21
N GLU A 426 6.00 -11.16 -7.90
CA GLU A 426 4.79 -11.02 -8.70
C GLU A 426 4.93 -11.66 -10.09
N ALA A 427 6.10 -11.54 -10.73
CA ALA A 427 6.37 -12.08 -12.05
C ALA A 427 6.65 -13.60 -12.07
N ASN A 428 7.04 -14.19 -10.96
CA ASN A 428 7.21 -15.63 -10.84
C ASN A 428 6.13 -16.18 -9.90
N PRO A 429 5.01 -16.69 -10.43
CA PRO A 429 4.20 -17.63 -9.66
C PRO A 429 5.17 -18.72 -9.15
N SER A 430 5.14 -18.97 -7.82
CA SER A 430 6.02 -19.97 -7.21
C SER A 430 6.10 -21.20 -8.10
N ARG A 431 7.29 -21.54 -8.61
CA ARG A 431 7.52 -22.84 -9.21
C ARG A 431 7.27 -23.83 -8.09
N ILE A 432 6.07 -24.38 -8.07
CA ILE A 432 5.79 -25.58 -7.29
C ILE A 432 6.63 -26.64 -8.01
N ASN A 433 7.76 -27.01 -7.43
CA ASN A 433 8.43 -28.20 -7.89
C ASN A 433 7.42 -29.35 -7.71
N PRO A 434 6.99 -30.01 -8.79
CA PRO A 434 6.11 -31.16 -8.63
C PRO A 434 6.81 -32.18 -7.74
N PRO A 435 6.08 -32.87 -6.88
CA PRO A 435 6.65 -33.93 -6.05
C PRO A 435 7.45 -34.89 -6.94
N ALA A 436 8.56 -35.43 -6.42
CA ALA A 436 9.47 -36.25 -7.23
C ALA A 436 8.80 -37.48 -7.87
N TRP A 437 7.70 -37.97 -7.27
CA TRP A 437 6.89 -39.09 -7.79
C TRP A 437 5.97 -38.72 -8.97
N GLU A 438 5.62 -37.46 -9.19
CA GLU A 438 4.85 -37.07 -10.39
C GLU A 438 5.67 -37.14 -11.66
N ARG A 439 7.00 -37.19 -11.56
CA ARG A 439 7.89 -37.35 -12.73
C ARG A 439 7.87 -38.76 -13.33
N PHE A 440 7.24 -39.74 -12.66
CA PHE A 440 7.18 -41.12 -13.10
C PHE A 440 5.83 -41.55 -13.71
N SER A 441 4.79 -40.72 -13.67
CA SER A 441 3.53 -40.94 -14.38
C SER A 441 3.65 -40.31 -15.77
N GLY A 442 4.03 -41.17 -16.75
CA GLY A 442 4.38 -40.84 -18.11
C GLY A 442 3.46 -39.86 -18.84
N ASP A 443 4.01 -38.71 -19.10
CA ASP A 443 3.71 -37.87 -20.27
C ASP A 443 4.93 -36.98 -20.53
N GLU A 444 6.01 -37.57 -21.05
CA GLU A 444 7.19 -36.83 -21.49
C GLU A 444 6.93 -35.88 -22.69
N ALA A 445 5.80 -35.98 -23.36
CA ALA A 445 5.48 -35.15 -24.52
C ALA A 445 4.93 -33.78 -24.14
N ASP A 446 4.15 -33.64 -23.07
CA ASP A 446 3.55 -32.37 -22.66
C ASP A 446 4.50 -31.52 -21.81
N ALA A 447 5.38 -32.13 -21.00
CA ALA A 447 6.37 -31.42 -20.24
C ALA A 447 7.45 -30.73 -21.08
N ALA A 448 7.80 -31.33 -22.23
CA ALA A 448 8.74 -30.74 -23.19
C ALA A 448 8.13 -29.57 -23.96
N SER A 449 6.81 -29.61 -24.27
CA SER A 449 6.10 -28.53 -24.95
C SER A 449 5.89 -27.32 -24.02
N ASP A 450 5.63 -27.55 -22.72
CA ASP A 450 5.39 -26.49 -21.75
C ASP A 450 6.72 -25.82 -21.31
N ALA A 451 7.80 -26.59 -21.16
CA ALA A 451 9.12 -26.03 -20.91
C ALA A 451 9.64 -25.19 -22.10
N GLY A 452 9.35 -25.63 -23.33
CA GLY A 452 9.67 -24.87 -24.53
C GLY A 452 8.80 -23.61 -24.71
N ALA A 453 7.55 -23.65 -24.30
CA ALA A 453 6.64 -22.51 -24.35
C ALA A 453 6.99 -21.46 -23.29
N VAL A 454 7.38 -21.89 -22.08
CA VAL A 454 7.85 -21.00 -21.00
C VAL A 454 9.19 -20.34 -21.36
N ALA A 455 10.12 -21.08 -21.97
CA ALA A 455 11.38 -20.51 -22.45
C ALA A 455 11.15 -19.49 -23.60
N ARG A 456 10.25 -19.80 -24.55
CA ARG A 456 9.90 -18.89 -25.64
C ARG A 456 9.12 -17.65 -25.19
N ARG A 457 8.31 -17.74 -24.10
CA ARG A 457 7.66 -16.57 -23.49
C ARG A 457 8.66 -15.70 -22.73
N ALA A 458 9.65 -16.28 -22.06
CA ALA A 458 10.72 -15.52 -21.42
C ALA A 458 11.57 -14.75 -22.46
N ASP A 459 11.79 -15.34 -23.62
CA ASP A 459 12.51 -14.71 -24.74
C ASP A 459 11.66 -13.64 -25.46
N ALA A 460 10.33 -13.76 -25.41
CA ALA A 460 9.40 -12.78 -26.01
C ALA A 460 9.14 -11.55 -25.13
N GLU A 461 9.36 -11.63 -23.83
CA GLU A 461 9.16 -10.52 -22.90
C GLU A 461 10.42 -9.65 -22.64
N GLY A 462 11.44 -9.75 -23.50
CA GLY A 462 12.53 -8.77 -23.54
C GLY A 462 13.38 -8.64 -22.28
N THR A 463 13.51 -9.68 -21.46
CA THR A 463 14.60 -9.81 -20.51
C THR A 463 15.80 -10.46 -21.20
N GLU A 464 16.36 -9.79 -22.20
CA GLU A 464 17.74 -10.05 -22.58
C GLU A 464 18.63 -9.62 -21.40
N THR A 465 18.85 -10.50 -20.45
CA THR A 465 20.19 -10.59 -19.85
C THR A 465 21.11 -10.86 -21.05
N PRO A 466 22.11 -10.01 -21.32
CA PRO A 466 23.08 -10.38 -22.33
C PRO A 466 23.65 -11.75 -21.94
N VAL A 467 23.33 -12.77 -22.72
CA VAL A 467 23.98 -14.07 -22.62
C VAL A 467 25.41 -13.73 -22.97
N LEU A 468 26.28 -13.68 -21.96
CA LEU A 468 27.72 -13.62 -22.20
C LEU A 468 28.02 -14.85 -23.04
N PRO A 469 28.57 -14.70 -24.25
CA PRO A 469 28.97 -15.84 -25.05
C PRO A 469 29.92 -16.68 -24.20
N ASP A 470 29.77 -17.98 -24.28
CA ASP A 470 30.63 -18.94 -23.59
C ASP A 470 32.06 -18.81 -24.14
N VAL A 471 32.77 -17.81 -23.65
CA VAL A 471 34.15 -17.50 -23.99
C VAL A 471 34.96 -17.81 -22.76
N GLY A 472 35.93 -18.72 -22.87
CA GLY A 472 36.83 -19.06 -21.78
C GLY A 472 37.48 -17.79 -21.19
N SER A 473 37.87 -17.87 -19.92
CA SER A 473 38.37 -16.75 -19.11
C SER A 473 39.46 -15.91 -19.79
N LEU A 474 40.37 -16.53 -20.58
CA LEU A 474 41.38 -15.84 -21.36
C LEU A 474 40.83 -14.91 -22.44
N LYS A 475 39.73 -15.30 -23.14
CA LYS A 475 39.10 -14.46 -24.15
C LYS A 475 38.30 -13.33 -23.53
N LEU A 476 37.81 -13.47 -22.29
CA LEU A 476 37.17 -12.40 -21.53
C LEU A 476 38.18 -11.35 -21.09
N GLN A 477 39.38 -11.76 -20.71
CA GLN A 477 40.49 -10.85 -20.36
C GLN A 477 40.98 -10.04 -21.58
N GLU A 478 41.14 -10.68 -22.73
CA GLU A 478 41.52 -9.98 -23.97
C GLU A 478 40.46 -8.91 -24.39
N LYS A 479 39.22 -9.09 -23.99
CA LYS A 479 38.14 -8.15 -24.21
C LYS A 479 37.90 -7.14 -23.09
N GLY A 480 38.71 -7.18 -22.01
CA GLY A 480 38.61 -6.26 -20.88
C GLY A 480 37.42 -6.50 -19.96
N PHE A 481 36.80 -7.71 -19.98
CA PHE A 481 35.63 -8.02 -19.16
C PHE A 481 35.94 -8.73 -17.83
N ALA A 482 37.22 -9.15 -17.60
CA ALA A 482 37.62 -9.78 -16.38
C ALA A 482 39.03 -9.31 -15.95
N GLU A 483 39.18 -8.97 -14.67
CA GLU A 483 40.47 -8.72 -14.05
C GLU A 483 40.99 -10.03 -13.44
N VAL A 484 42.30 -10.31 -13.59
CA VAL A 484 42.94 -11.45 -12.93
C VAL A 484 43.13 -11.12 -11.46
N ALA A 485 42.58 -11.91 -10.57
CA ALA A 485 42.95 -11.87 -9.18
C ALA A 485 44.46 -12.27 -9.05
N ALA A 486 45.28 -11.39 -8.56
CA ALA A 486 46.74 -11.50 -8.54
C ALA A 486 47.32 -12.56 -7.57
N ASP A 487 46.50 -13.45 -6.99
CA ASP A 487 46.90 -14.30 -5.84
C ASP A 487 46.96 -15.82 -6.11
N GLU A 488 46.87 -16.30 -7.34
CA GLU A 488 46.98 -17.75 -7.61
C GLU A 488 48.24 -18.18 -8.36
N ALA A 489 49.36 -17.53 -8.15
CA ALA A 489 50.61 -17.95 -8.75
C ALA A 489 51.76 -18.02 -7.70
N LYS A 490 51.73 -19.03 -6.79
CA LYS A 490 52.93 -19.56 -6.18
C LYS A 490 52.89 -21.08 -6.14
N PRO A 491 53.73 -21.77 -6.92
CA PRO A 491 53.92 -23.19 -6.73
C PRO A 491 54.70 -23.46 -5.43
N ALA A 492 54.23 -24.44 -4.68
CA ALA A 492 54.95 -24.97 -3.54
C ALA A 492 56.34 -25.52 -3.95
N GLN A 493 57.35 -25.10 -3.27
CA GLN A 493 58.57 -25.83 -3.04
C GLN A 493 58.60 -26.34 -1.60
#